data_aa4c3cf8405f30d4e4a4a2befae7ad36
#
_entry.id   aa4c3cf8405f30d4e4a4a2befae7ad36
#
_cell.length_a   1.000
_cell.length_b   1.000
_cell.length_c   1.000
_cell.angle_alpha   90.00
_cell.angle_beta   90.00
_cell.angle_gamma   90.00
#
_symmetry.space_group_name_H-M   'P 1'
#
loop_
_entity.id
_entity.type
_entity.pdbx_description
1 polymer ?
#
loop_
_entity_poly.entity_id
_entity_poly.type
_entity_poly.pdbx_seq_one_letter_code
_entity_poly.pdbx_strand_id
1 'polypeptide(L)'
;MITDRPWDDSVDVAPDPQLVSIAHACFDFARAGDTARLRAYVEQGVPVNLTDATGNTLLMLSAYHGHAETVSALVALGADPDRTNDRGQSPLSGAIFKGEDDVVRVLLAAGADPDVGTPSARATAEMFDRAELLVPEL
;
A
#
# COMPACT_ATOMS: atom_id res chain seq x y z
N MET A 1 23.56 16.64 7.28
CA MET A 1 22.35 17.18 7.88
C MET A 1 21.46 16.05 8.36
N ILE A 2 21.00 16.16 9.58
CA ILE A 2 20.13 15.13 10.14
C ILE A 2 18.70 15.46 9.75
N THR A 3 18.00 14.47 9.23
CA THR A 3 16.59 14.60 8.97
C THR A 3 15.80 14.35 10.25
N ASP A 4 14.71 15.08 10.43
CA ASP A 4 13.82 14.92 11.58
C ASP A 4 12.88 13.73 11.42
N ARG A 5 12.97 13.02 10.30
CA ARG A 5 12.08 11.91 10.01
C ARG A 5 12.74 10.59 10.40
N PRO A 6 12.30 9.98 11.50
CA PRO A 6 12.88 8.71 11.94
C PRO A 6 12.63 7.54 10.99
N TRP A 7 11.73 7.74 10.02
CA TRP A 7 11.33 6.72 9.05
C TRP A 7 12.10 6.79 7.75
N ASP A 8 13.02 7.75 7.63
CA ASP A 8 13.78 7.97 6.41
C ASP A 8 15.00 7.06 6.40
N ASP A 9 14.97 6.04 5.55
CA ASP A 9 16.04 5.06 5.44
C ASP A 9 17.26 5.58 4.67
N SER A 10 17.21 6.81 4.16
CA SER A 10 18.38 7.45 3.56
C SER A 10 19.38 7.90 4.61
N VAL A 11 19.00 7.93 5.87
CA VAL A 11 19.87 8.34 6.97
C VAL A 11 20.68 7.15 7.46
N ASP A 12 22.02 7.30 7.44
CA ASP A 12 22.92 6.22 7.87
C ASP A 12 23.13 6.25 9.38
N VAL A 13 22.04 6.07 10.11
CA VAL A 13 22.03 5.89 11.56
C VAL A 13 21.02 4.81 11.93
N ALA A 14 21.36 4.06 12.96
CA ALA A 14 20.44 3.04 13.45
C ALA A 14 19.17 3.71 13.98
N PRO A 15 17.99 3.26 13.55
CA PRO A 15 16.74 3.83 14.05
C PRO A 15 16.52 3.49 15.52
N ASP A 16 15.73 4.32 16.21
CA ASP A 16 15.31 4.06 17.57
C ASP A 16 14.54 2.73 17.61
N PRO A 17 14.90 1.80 18.51
CA PRO A 17 14.21 0.51 18.60
C PRO A 17 12.70 0.62 18.84
N GLN A 18 12.23 1.65 19.57
CA GLN A 18 10.80 1.86 19.74
C GLN A 18 10.11 2.23 18.44
N LEU A 19 10.75 3.07 17.62
CA LEU A 19 10.20 3.45 16.32
C LEU A 19 10.14 2.26 15.37
N VAL A 20 11.16 1.40 15.42
CA VAL A 20 11.18 0.16 14.63
C VAL A 20 10.02 -0.75 15.05
N SER A 21 9.78 -0.88 16.35
CA SER A 21 8.67 -1.69 16.87
C SER A 21 7.32 -1.14 16.43
N ILE A 22 7.15 0.18 16.44
CA ILE A 22 5.92 0.83 15.99
C ILE A 22 5.72 0.58 14.50
N ALA A 23 6.78 0.69 13.70
CA ALA A 23 6.71 0.44 12.27
C ALA A 23 6.28 -1.00 11.99
N HIS A 24 6.91 -1.97 12.67
CA HIS A 24 6.54 -3.37 12.52
C HIS A 24 5.09 -3.63 12.91
N ALA A 25 4.62 -3.00 13.99
CA ALA A 25 3.23 -3.11 14.40
C ALA A 25 2.29 -2.60 13.30
N CYS A 26 2.64 -1.48 12.68
CA CYS A 26 1.82 -0.91 11.58
C CYS A 26 1.76 -1.85 10.38
N PHE A 27 2.88 -2.49 10.01
CA PHE A 27 2.86 -3.47 8.93
C PHE A 27 1.98 -4.66 9.29
N ASP A 28 2.02 -5.13 10.54
CA ASP A 28 1.16 -6.21 10.99
C ASP A 28 -0.32 -5.81 10.96
N PHE A 29 -0.64 -4.59 11.38
CA PHE A 29 -2.02 -4.09 11.30
C PHE A 29 -2.51 -4.01 9.86
N ALA A 30 -1.63 -3.61 8.94
CA ALA A 30 -1.98 -3.54 7.52
C ALA A 30 -2.29 -4.94 6.97
N ARG A 31 -1.47 -5.93 7.31
CA ARG A 31 -1.70 -7.32 6.87
C ARG A 31 -2.96 -7.91 7.47
N ALA A 32 -3.28 -7.54 8.70
CA ALA A 32 -4.44 -8.07 9.41
C ALA A 32 -5.73 -7.31 9.11
N GLY A 33 -5.63 -6.13 8.48
CA GLY A 33 -6.80 -5.31 8.24
C GLY A 33 -7.32 -4.60 9.48
N ASP A 34 -6.45 -4.31 10.44
CA ASP A 34 -6.83 -3.58 11.66
C ASP A 34 -6.84 -2.09 11.37
N THR A 35 -7.92 -1.65 10.73
CA THR A 35 -8.07 -0.28 10.25
C THR A 35 -8.02 0.73 11.39
N ALA A 36 -8.68 0.43 12.51
CA ALA A 36 -8.77 1.38 13.61
C ALA A 36 -7.41 1.68 14.22
N ARG A 37 -6.60 0.65 14.49
CA ARG A 37 -5.27 0.85 15.05
C ARG A 37 -4.33 1.52 14.06
N LEU A 38 -4.37 1.09 12.81
CA LEU A 38 -3.52 1.65 11.78
C LEU A 38 -3.82 3.14 11.58
N ARG A 39 -5.11 3.49 11.51
CA ARG A 39 -5.53 4.90 11.41
C ARG A 39 -5.00 5.71 12.60
N ALA A 40 -5.14 5.19 13.81
CA ALA A 40 -4.69 5.89 15.01
C ALA A 40 -3.20 6.18 14.98
N TYR A 41 -2.38 5.22 14.56
CA TYR A 41 -0.93 5.43 14.47
C TYR A 41 -0.56 6.44 13.40
N VAL A 42 -1.21 6.39 12.24
CA VAL A 42 -0.95 7.36 11.16
C VAL A 42 -1.34 8.76 11.60
N GLU A 43 -2.49 8.90 12.26
CA GLU A 43 -2.94 10.21 12.77
C GLU A 43 -2.00 10.77 13.84
N GLN A 44 -1.26 9.92 14.52
CA GLN A 44 -0.28 10.35 15.52
C GLN A 44 1.10 10.61 14.93
N GLY A 45 1.28 10.48 13.63
CA GLY A 45 2.51 10.87 12.97
C GLY A 45 3.29 9.78 12.26
N VAL A 46 2.83 8.54 12.30
CA VAL A 46 3.46 7.49 11.48
C VAL A 46 3.23 7.83 10.01
N PRO A 47 4.30 7.89 9.19
CA PRO A 47 4.13 8.21 7.77
C PRO A 47 3.24 7.20 7.06
N VAL A 48 2.22 7.70 6.36
CA VAL A 48 1.26 6.82 5.69
C VAL A 48 1.91 6.00 4.57
N ASN A 49 2.98 6.51 3.96
CA ASN A 49 3.70 5.82 2.89
C ASN A 49 4.95 5.10 3.39
N LEU A 50 5.00 4.80 4.67
CA LEU A 50 6.07 4.00 5.26
C LEU A 50 6.21 2.67 4.54
N THR A 51 7.44 2.24 4.26
CA THR A 51 7.71 0.99 3.56
C THR A 51 8.48 0.01 4.44
N ASP A 52 8.24 -1.28 4.22
CA ASP A 52 9.04 -2.33 4.84
C ASP A 52 10.35 -2.55 4.05
N ALA A 53 11.11 -3.57 4.43
CA ALA A 53 12.43 -3.86 3.84
C ALA A 53 12.36 -4.22 2.35
N THR A 54 11.20 -4.61 1.85
CA THR A 54 11.01 -4.96 0.43
C THR A 54 10.23 -3.90 -0.34
N GLY A 55 10.06 -2.73 0.26
CA GLY A 55 9.42 -1.59 -0.38
C GLY A 55 7.90 -1.63 -0.37
N ASN A 56 7.28 -2.54 0.38
CA ASN A 56 5.82 -2.58 0.49
C ASN A 56 5.33 -1.48 1.41
N THR A 57 4.41 -0.66 0.94
CA THR A 57 3.72 0.32 1.78
C THR A 57 2.63 -0.36 2.61
N LEU A 58 2.12 0.36 3.59
CA LEU A 58 0.95 -0.09 4.35
C LEU A 58 -0.22 -0.37 3.41
N LEU A 59 -0.41 0.49 2.40
CA LEU A 59 -1.45 0.32 1.40
C LEU A 59 -1.26 -0.97 0.60
N MET A 60 -0.03 -1.23 0.14
CA MET A 60 0.28 -2.45 -0.62
C MET A 60 -0.03 -3.71 0.18
N LEU A 61 0.36 -3.74 1.45
CA LEU A 61 0.11 -4.89 2.32
C LEU A 61 -1.39 -5.10 2.53
N SER A 62 -2.14 -4.03 2.78
CA SER A 62 -3.58 -4.10 2.97
C SER A 62 -4.27 -4.57 1.69
N ALA A 63 -3.84 -4.05 0.55
CA ALA A 63 -4.41 -4.42 -0.76
C ALA A 63 -4.15 -5.89 -1.08
N TYR A 64 -2.92 -6.34 -0.89
CA TYR A 64 -2.52 -7.71 -1.19
C TYR A 64 -3.29 -8.72 -0.33
N HIS A 65 -3.62 -8.35 0.91
CA HIS A 65 -4.35 -9.21 1.83
C HIS A 65 -5.87 -9.01 1.79
N GLY A 66 -6.38 -8.20 0.86
CA GLY A 66 -7.81 -8.11 0.59
C GLY A 66 -8.61 -7.21 1.54
N HIS A 67 -7.94 -6.27 2.21
CA HIS A 67 -8.60 -5.42 3.21
C HIS A 67 -9.07 -4.10 2.60
N ALA A 68 -10.20 -4.14 1.89
CA ALA A 68 -10.73 -2.98 1.17
C ALA A 68 -11.00 -1.78 2.08
N GLU A 69 -11.53 -2.02 3.29
CA GLU A 69 -11.78 -0.94 4.25
C GLU A 69 -10.49 -0.26 4.68
N THR A 70 -9.45 -1.04 4.95
CA THR A 70 -8.14 -0.51 5.34
C THR A 70 -7.53 0.29 4.19
N VAL A 71 -7.62 -0.23 2.97
CA VAL A 71 -7.14 0.48 1.77
C VAL A 71 -7.83 1.84 1.65
N SER A 72 -9.16 1.85 1.79
CA SER A 72 -9.94 3.09 1.70
C SER A 72 -9.50 4.10 2.77
N ALA A 73 -9.31 3.63 4.01
CA ALA A 73 -8.88 4.50 5.10
C ALA A 73 -7.48 5.08 4.86
N LEU A 74 -6.55 4.26 4.36
CA LEU A 74 -5.19 4.72 4.08
C LEU A 74 -5.17 5.74 2.95
N VAL A 75 -5.96 5.54 1.90
CA VAL A 75 -6.09 6.52 0.82
C VAL A 75 -6.61 7.85 1.37
N ALA A 76 -7.63 7.81 2.24
CA ALA A 76 -8.17 9.01 2.87
C ALA A 76 -7.13 9.74 3.72
N LEU A 77 -6.15 9.01 4.25
CA LEU A 77 -5.05 9.58 5.04
C LEU A 77 -3.87 10.04 4.17
N GLY A 78 -3.97 9.95 2.86
CA GLY A 78 -2.96 10.45 1.94
C GLY A 78 -2.01 9.39 1.38
N ALA A 79 -2.35 8.11 1.49
CA ALA A 79 -1.52 7.05 0.91
C ALA A 79 -1.42 7.20 -0.60
N ASP A 80 -0.23 6.97 -1.15
CA ASP A 80 0.00 6.99 -2.59
C ASP A 80 -0.48 5.66 -3.19
N PRO A 81 -1.54 5.66 -4.01
CA PRO A 81 -2.08 4.42 -4.53
C PRO A 81 -1.20 3.77 -5.60
N ASP A 82 -0.21 4.49 -6.12
CA ASP A 82 0.60 4.01 -7.24
C ASP A 82 2.02 3.61 -6.83
N ARG A 83 2.37 3.70 -5.55
CA ARG A 83 3.74 3.40 -5.14
C ARG A 83 4.04 1.92 -5.27
N THR A 84 5.02 1.58 -6.09
CA THR A 84 5.44 0.20 -6.31
C THR A 84 6.42 -0.26 -5.23
N ASN A 85 6.46 -1.57 -5.01
CA ASN A 85 7.48 -2.17 -4.14
C ASN A 85 8.75 -2.45 -4.95
N ASP A 86 9.74 -3.09 -4.30
CA ASP A 86 11.04 -3.37 -4.94
C ASP A 86 10.94 -4.37 -6.09
N ARG A 87 9.83 -5.10 -6.20
CA ARG A 87 9.57 -6.00 -7.33
C ARG A 87 8.82 -5.33 -8.47
N GLY A 88 8.56 -4.03 -8.36
CA GLY A 88 7.80 -3.29 -9.37
C GLY A 88 6.30 -3.51 -9.31
N GLN A 89 5.78 -4.11 -8.25
CA GLN A 89 4.34 -4.34 -8.10
C GLN A 89 3.67 -3.09 -7.54
N SER A 90 2.57 -2.69 -8.16
CA SER A 90 1.69 -1.65 -7.60
C SER A 90 0.62 -2.28 -6.71
N PRO A 91 0.00 -1.52 -5.82
CA PRO A 91 -1.12 -2.05 -5.05
C PRO A 91 -2.23 -2.62 -5.94
N LEU A 92 -2.53 -1.95 -7.05
CA LEU A 92 -3.57 -2.41 -7.98
C LEU A 92 -3.18 -3.75 -8.63
N SER A 93 -1.93 -3.87 -9.10
CA SER A 93 -1.49 -5.14 -9.70
C SER A 93 -1.50 -6.29 -8.68
N GLY A 94 -1.09 -6.01 -7.44
CA GLY A 94 -1.13 -7.01 -6.38
C GLY A 94 -2.55 -7.47 -6.07
N ALA A 95 -3.51 -6.54 -6.02
CA ALA A 95 -4.90 -6.87 -5.79
C ALA A 95 -5.48 -7.74 -6.93
N ILE A 96 -5.15 -7.41 -8.17
CA ILE A 96 -5.59 -8.20 -9.33
C ILE A 96 -4.99 -9.61 -9.27
N PHE A 97 -3.68 -9.69 -9.01
CA PHE A 97 -2.99 -10.97 -8.91
C PHE A 97 -3.64 -11.87 -7.85
N LYS A 98 -4.04 -11.30 -6.73
CA LYS A 98 -4.66 -12.04 -5.63
C LYS A 98 -6.16 -12.26 -5.81
N GLY A 99 -6.78 -11.65 -6.81
CA GLY A 99 -8.22 -11.76 -7.03
C GLY A 99 -9.07 -10.98 -6.03
N GLU A 100 -8.51 -9.89 -5.49
CA GLU A 100 -9.19 -9.08 -4.49
C GLU A 100 -10.00 -7.97 -5.17
N ASP A 101 -11.15 -8.34 -5.73
CA ASP A 101 -11.94 -7.46 -6.59
C ASP A 101 -12.44 -6.21 -5.88
N ASP A 102 -12.80 -6.31 -4.60
CA ASP A 102 -13.27 -5.15 -3.84
C ASP A 102 -12.15 -4.12 -3.66
N VAL A 103 -10.92 -4.61 -3.43
CA VAL A 103 -9.75 -3.74 -3.32
C VAL A 103 -9.49 -3.07 -4.67
N VAL A 104 -9.59 -3.81 -5.76
CA VAL A 104 -9.42 -3.24 -7.11
C VAL A 104 -10.39 -2.07 -7.30
N ARG A 105 -11.65 -2.23 -6.95
CA ARG A 105 -12.65 -1.17 -7.08
C ARG A 105 -12.29 0.06 -6.24
N VAL A 106 -11.86 -0.16 -4.99
CA VAL A 106 -11.47 0.95 -4.10
C VAL A 106 -10.26 1.70 -4.67
N LEU A 107 -9.26 0.98 -5.15
CA LEU A 107 -8.06 1.60 -5.70
C LEU A 107 -8.36 2.40 -6.97
N LEU A 108 -9.17 1.85 -7.87
CA LEU A 108 -9.56 2.57 -9.09
C LEU A 108 -10.36 3.82 -8.75
N ALA A 109 -11.28 3.74 -7.78
CA ALA A 109 -12.04 4.90 -7.33
C ALA A 109 -11.13 5.96 -6.70
N ALA A 110 -10.00 5.57 -6.14
CA ALA A 110 -9.02 6.46 -5.56
C ALA A 110 -8.07 7.06 -6.61
N GLY A 111 -8.21 6.68 -7.87
CA GLY A 111 -7.38 7.20 -8.95
C GLY A 111 -6.12 6.41 -9.23
N ALA A 112 -6.03 5.17 -8.77
CA ALA A 112 -4.87 4.33 -9.08
C ALA A 112 -4.69 4.16 -10.58
N ASP A 113 -3.44 4.29 -11.04
CA ASP A 113 -3.09 4.23 -12.45
C ASP A 113 -2.82 2.77 -12.85
N PRO A 114 -3.63 2.20 -13.77
CA PRO A 114 -3.44 0.79 -14.17
C PRO A 114 -2.17 0.55 -14.99
N ASP A 115 -1.49 1.59 -15.41
CA ASP A 115 -0.28 1.45 -16.24
C ASP A 115 1.02 1.54 -15.44
N VAL A 116 0.92 1.67 -14.12
CA VAL A 116 2.08 1.69 -13.23
C VAL A 116 2.51 0.26 -12.87
N GLY A 117 3.81 0.06 -12.77
CA GLY A 117 4.39 -1.22 -12.34
C GLY A 117 4.93 -2.05 -13.49
N THR A 118 5.66 -3.11 -13.12
CA THR A 118 6.28 -4.03 -14.08
C THR A 118 6.14 -5.46 -13.56
N PRO A 119 5.15 -6.23 -14.05
CA PRO A 119 4.12 -5.80 -15.00
C PRO A 119 3.14 -4.80 -14.41
N SER A 120 2.54 -4.01 -15.27
CA SER A 120 1.50 -3.07 -14.85
C SER A 120 0.25 -3.81 -14.40
N ALA A 121 -0.66 -3.10 -13.72
CA ALA A 121 -1.94 -3.68 -13.35
C ALA A 121 -2.72 -4.11 -14.60
N ARG A 122 -2.65 -3.31 -15.66
CA ARG A 122 -3.30 -3.66 -16.94
C ARG A 122 -2.75 -4.96 -17.51
N ALA A 123 -1.43 -5.08 -17.56
CA ALA A 123 -0.79 -6.31 -18.04
C ALA A 123 -1.13 -7.51 -17.16
N THR A 124 -1.17 -7.32 -15.84
CA THR A 124 -1.55 -8.36 -14.90
C THR A 124 -3.00 -8.81 -15.15
N ALA A 125 -3.91 -7.87 -15.35
CA ALA A 125 -5.31 -8.20 -15.63
C ALA A 125 -5.44 -9.00 -16.92
N GLU A 126 -4.68 -8.63 -17.95
CA GLU A 126 -4.69 -9.38 -19.22
C GLU A 126 -4.15 -10.81 -19.03
N MET A 127 -3.08 -10.96 -18.25
CA MET A 127 -2.49 -12.29 -18.00
C MET A 127 -3.47 -13.22 -17.29
N PHE A 128 -4.34 -12.69 -16.43
CA PHE A 128 -5.32 -13.47 -15.69
C PHE A 128 -6.72 -13.42 -16.30
N ASP A 129 -6.84 -12.88 -17.51
CA ASP A 129 -8.12 -12.73 -18.22
C ASP A 129 -9.15 -11.97 -17.40
N ARG A 130 -8.70 -10.89 -16.74
CA ARG A 130 -9.49 -10.06 -15.86
C ARG A 130 -9.49 -8.58 -16.31
N ALA A 131 -9.29 -8.34 -17.61
CA ALA A 131 -9.22 -6.96 -18.14
C ALA A 131 -10.50 -6.17 -17.88
N GLU A 132 -11.63 -6.83 -17.69
CA GLU A 132 -12.90 -6.19 -17.39
C GLU A 132 -12.91 -5.43 -16.07
N LEU A 133 -12.01 -5.78 -15.14
CA LEU A 133 -11.89 -5.08 -13.87
C LEU A 133 -11.45 -3.62 -14.06
N LEU A 134 -10.75 -3.33 -15.15
CA LEU A 134 -10.18 -2.01 -15.40
C LEU A 134 -11.05 -1.17 -16.33
N VAL A 135 -12.17 -1.70 -16.80
CA VAL A 135 -13.10 -0.98 -17.65
C VAL A 135 -14.08 -0.19 -16.77
N PRO A 136 -14.21 1.12 -16.97
CA PRO A 136 -15.15 1.90 -16.17
C PRO A 136 -16.58 1.39 -16.36
N GLU A 137 -17.33 1.38 -15.29
CA GLU A 137 -18.75 1.07 -15.36
C GLU A 137 -19.49 2.26 -15.97
N LEU A 138 -20.42 1.96 -16.86
CA LEU A 138 -21.23 2.97 -17.54
C LEU A 138 -22.57 3.15 -16.84
#